data_6f19fe68f1d24c6f783f802c38e9ad4c
#
_entry.id   6f19fe68f1d24c6f783f802c38e9ad4c
#
_cell.length_a   1.000
_cell.length_b   1.000
_cell.length_c   1.000
_cell.angle_alpha   90.00
_cell.angle_beta   90.00
_cell.angle_gamma   90.00
#
_symmetry.space_group_name_H-M   'P 1'
#
loop_
_entity.id
_entity.type
_entity.pdbx_description
1 polymer ?
#
loop_
_entity_poly.entity_id
_entity_poly.type
_entity_poly.pdbx_seq_one_letter_code
_entity_poly.pdbx_strand_id
1 'polypeptide(L)'
;VTLFQNLDHGFTGGHQGVPVFLSGVRPILAHNYPEGNISLDQKLAEHHGAATRFPSMTLGVRERNLLSFTRTGVQVPNMDMRAAYKAMFFEDTPQKKTSEAERFKRQNSILDVVMEQAKSLNGQLGKNDQRKLEEYFDSVRTLEKKIGQQEPWPERPKPKTDVPEPKPGNRTEEQLKAMIEIIALAIQTDSTRAIPCTSG
;
A
#
# COMPACT_ATOMS: atom_id res chain seq x y z
N VAL A 1 3.23 -0.62 27.31
CA VAL A 1 4.17 -1.07 26.26
C VAL A 1 4.40 -2.55 26.44
N THR A 2 4.13 -3.34 25.42
CA THR A 2 4.38 -4.78 25.44
C THR A 2 5.70 -5.05 24.71
N LEU A 3 6.64 -5.70 25.37
CA LEU A 3 7.91 -6.12 24.79
C LEU A 3 7.81 -7.61 24.43
N PHE A 4 8.07 -7.91 23.17
CA PHE A 4 8.20 -9.28 22.71
C PHE A 4 9.68 -9.66 22.62
N GLN A 5 10.05 -10.78 23.19
CA GLN A 5 11.41 -11.33 23.18
C GLN A 5 11.41 -12.73 22.57
N ASN A 6 12.57 -13.16 22.08
CA ASN A 6 12.78 -14.49 21.52
C ASN A 6 11.84 -14.82 20.33
N LEU A 7 11.46 -13.81 19.56
CA LEU A 7 10.72 -14.02 18.31
C LEU A 7 11.70 -14.52 17.24
N ASP A 8 11.46 -15.69 16.74
CA ASP A 8 12.24 -16.30 15.65
C ASP A 8 11.30 -16.82 14.57
N HIS A 9 11.58 -16.47 13.33
CA HIS A 9 10.87 -16.98 12.15
C HIS A 9 11.56 -18.17 11.49
N GLY A 10 12.62 -18.72 12.12
CA GLY A 10 13.39 -19.86 11.62
C GLY A 10 14.12 -19.60 10.31
N PHE A 11 14.43 -18.34 9.99
CA PHE A 11 15.14 -17.95 8.77
C PHE A 11 16.42 -17.19 9.12
N THR A 12 17.56 -17.75 8.70
CA THR A 12 18.90 -17.24 9.07
C THR A 12 19.60 -16.47 7.95
N GLY A 13 18.96 -16.19 6.86
CA GLY A 13 19.57 -15.55 5.69
C GLY A 13 19.55 -14.02 5.78
N GLY A 14 20.63 -13.38 6.16
CA GLY A 14 20.88 -11.93 6.19
C GLY A 14 19.97 -11.06 5.30
N HIS A 15 20.45 -10.62 4.14
CA HIS A 15 19.65 -9.80 3.21
C HIS A 15 18.38 -10.48 2.69
N GLN A 16 18.31 -11.79 2.70
CA GLN A 16 17.11 -12.55 2.33
C GLN A 16 16.03 -12.51 3.42
N GLY A 17 16.36 -12.09 4.63
CA GLY A 17 15.42 -11.92 5.73
C GLY A 17 14.54 -10.65 5.61
N VAL A 18 14.98 -9.65 4.84
CA VAL A 18 14.26 -8.37 4.70
C VAL A 18 12.82 -8.55 4.20
N PRO A 19 12.54 -9.36 3.16
CA PRO A 19 11.15 -9.58 2.70
C PRO A 19 10.25 -10.26 3.73
N VAL A 20 10.85 -10.95 4.71
CA VAL A 20 10.12 -11.69 5.75
C VAL A 20 9.77 -10.81 6.95
N PHE A 21 10.45 -9.69 7.11
CA PHE A 21 10.40 -8.87 8.32
C PHE A 21 8.99 -8.38 8.66
N LEU A 22 8.23 -7.92 7.67
CA LEU A 22 6.87 -7.41 7.90
C LEU A 22 5.77 -8.43 7.54
N SER A 23 6.08 -9.51 6.84
CA SER A 23 5.09 -10.53 6.45
C SER A 23 5.16 -11.80 7.30
N GLY A 24 6.32 -12.12 7.87
CA GLY A 24 6.58 -13.38 8.55
C GLY A 24 6.61 -14.60 7.61
N VAL A 25 6.42 -14.41 6.30
CA VAL A 25 6.32 -15.47 5.30
C VAL A 25 7.54 -15.47 4.39
N ARG A 26 8.23 -16.59 4.30
CA ARG A 26 9.34 -16.74 3.35
C ARG A 26 8.84 -16.62 1.91
N PRO A 27 9.52 -15.88 1.03
CA PRO A 27 9.07 -15.71 -0.36
C PRO A 27 8.83 -17.02 -1.10
N ILE A 28 9.67 -18.04 -0.85
CA ILE A 28 9.52 -19.38 -1.44
C ILE A 28 8.24 -20.11 -1.01
N LEU A 29 7.70 -19.76 0.15
CA LEU A 29 6.48 -20.37 0.70
C LEU A 29 5.25 -19.49 0.44
N ALA A 30 5.41 -18.32 -0.15
CA ALA A 30 4.37 -17.33 -0.32
C ALA A 30 3.14 -17.88 -1.06
N HIS A 31 3.34 -18.77 -2.03
CA HIS A 31 2.26 -19.40 -2.79
C HIS A 31 1.35 -20.30 -1.94
N ASN A 32 1.84 -20.80 -0.80
CA ASN A 32 1.07 -21.64 0.12
C ASN A 32 0.22 -20.80 1.10
N TYR A 33 0.45 -19.49 1.16
CA TYR A 33 -0.20 -18.58 2.10
C TYR A 33 -0.75 -17.34 1.38
N PRO A 34 -1.74 -17.49 0.48
CA PRO A 34 -2.25 -16.36 -0.31
C PRO A 34 -2.80 -15.21 0.56
N GLU A 35 -3.32 -15.53 1.75
CA GLU A 35 -3.77 -14.55 2.74
C GLU A 35 -2.63 -14.01 3.63
N GLY A 36 -1.58 -14.78 3.83
CA GLY A 36 -0.45 -14.47 4.71
C GLY A 36 0.67 -13.67 4.03
N ASN A 37 0.62 -13.47 2.73
CA ASN A 37 1.66 -12.74 1.99
C ASN A 37 1.65 -11.23 2.24
N ILE A 38 0.57 -10.70 2.73
CA ILE A 38 0.43 -9.27 3.00
C ILE A 38 1.39 -8.84 4.11
N SER A 39 2.17 -7.79 3.88
CA SER A 39 2.99 -7.19 4.93
C SER A 39 2.16 -6.38 5.92
N LEU A 40 2.69 -6.21 7.13
CA LEU A 40 2.00 -5.53 8.23
C LEU A 40 1.54 -4.11 7.86
N ASP A 41 2.37 -3.35 7.15
CA ASP A 41 2.05 -2.00 6.67
C ASP A 41 0.87 -2.01 5.69
N GLN A 42 0.83 -2.98 4.78
CA GLN A 42 -0.29 -3.14 3.85
C GLN A 42 -1.55 -3.63 4.57
N LYS A 43 -1.39 -4.45 5.60
CA LYS A 43 -2.52 -4.85 6.46
C LYS A 43 -3.08 -3.67 7.24
N LEU A 44 -2.24 -2.77 7.76
CA LEU A 44 -2.67 -1.52 8.37
C LEU A 44 -3.37 -0.60 7.36
N ALA A 45 -2.82 -0.51 6.15
CA ALA A 45 -3.41 0.26 5.06
C ALA A 45 -4.82 -0.24 4.67
N GLU A 46 -5.08 -1.54 4.76
CA GLU A 46 -6.42 -2.09 4.54
C GLU A 46 -7.45 -1.58 5.56
N HIS A 47 -7.03 -1.33 6.80
CA HIS A 47 -7.93 -0.89 7.88
C HIS A 47 -8.04 0.64 7.99
N HIS A 48 -6.94 1.35 7.80
CA HIS A 48 -6.86 2.79 8.09
C HIS A 48 -6.64 3.66 6.85
N GLY A 49 -6.23 3.07 5.73
CA GLY A 49 -5.83 3.81 4.53
C GLY A 49 -6.94 4.63 3.87
N ALA A 50 -8.19 4.28 4.11
CA ALA A 50 -9.33 5.06 3.62
C ALA A 50 -9.44 6.46 4.27
N ALA A 51 -8.94 6.60 5.49
CA ALA A 51 -9.00 7.86 6.24
C ALA A 51 -7.89 8.86 5.85
N THR A 52 -6.92 8.43 5.06
CA THR A 52 -5.75 9.22 4.66
C THR A 52 -5.60 9.29 3.15
N ARG A 53 -4.90 10.32 2.66
CA ARG A 53 -4.65 10.51 1.21
C ARG A 53 -3.88 9.34 0.61
N PHE A 54 -2.88 8.84 1.35
CA PHE A 54 -2.09 7.67 0.94
C PHE A 54 -2.39 6.53 1.91
N PRO A 55 -2.97 5.41 1.44
CA PRO A 55 -3.21 4.25 2.29
C PRO A 55 -1.94 3.75 2.98
N SER A 56 -0.82 3.77 2.27
CA SER A 56 0.53 3.57 2.79
C SER A 56 1.52 4.39 1.96
N MET A 57 2.67 4.70 2.54
CA MET A 57 3.76 5.40 1.86
C MET A 57 5.06 4.67 2.16
N THR A 58 5.55 3.92 1.19
CA THR A 58 6.79 3.15 1.35
C THR A 58 7.98 4.02 0.98
N LEU A 59 8.88 4.24 1.93
CA LEU A 59 10.05 5.09 1.74
C LEU A 59 11.33 4.25 1.72
N GLY A 60 12.28 4.62 0.86
CA GLY A 60 13.56 3.95 0.79
C GLY A 60 14.68 4.88 0.31
N VAL A 61 15.85 4.71 0.90
CA VAL A 61 17.08 5.39 0.48
C VAL A 61 17.58 4.85 -0.84
N ARG A 62 17.27 3.60 -1.15
CA ARG A 62 17.59 2.92 -2.40
C ARG A 62 16.32 2.44 -3.10
N GLU A 63 16.42 2.19 -4.40
CA GLU A 63 15.27 1.87 -5.27
C GLU A 63 14.52 0.57 -4.91
N ARG A 64 15.14 -0.35 -4.16
CA ARG A 64 14.50 -1.64 -3.83
C ARG A 64 13.78 -1.57 -2.50
N ASN A 65 12.46 -1.61 -2.56
CA ASN A 65 11.67 -1.99 -1.41
C ASN A 65 11.56 -3.52 -1.34
N LEU A 66 11.99 -4.08 -0.22
CA LEU A 66 11.85 -5.50 0.04
C LEU A 66 10.93 -5.76 1.25
N LEU A 67 10.28 -4.73 1.81
CA LEU A 67 9.48 -4.85 3.03
C LEU A 67 7.98 -4.97 2.77
N SER A 68 7.47 -4.25 1.77
CA SER A 68 6.02 -4.09 1.55
C SER A 68 5.51 -4.98 0.43
N PHE A 69 4.52 -5.78 0.76
CA PHE A 69 3.87 -6.70 -0.17
C PHE A 69 2.37 -6.64 -0.02
N THR A 70 1.67 -6.58 -1.15
CA THR A 70 0.21 -6.71 -1.17
C THR A 70 -0.20 -8.14 -0.80
N ARG A 71 -1.48 -8.35 -0.56
CA ARG A 71 -2.06 -9.67 -0.26
C ARG A 71 -1.77 -10.72 -1.34
N THR A 72 -1.63 -10.30 -2.59
CA THR A 72 -1.27 -11.15 -3.73
C THR A 72 0.24 -11.34 -3.89
N GLY A 73 1.06 -10.85 -2.96
CA GLY A 73 2.51 -10.96 -3.02
C GLY A 73 3.19 -9.97 -3.97
N VAL A 74 2.44 -9.01 -4.51
CA VAL A 74 3.02 -7.96 -5.35
C VAL A 74 3.77 -6.96 -4.47
N GLN A 75 5.02 -6.71 -4.81
CA GLN A 75 5.86 -5.74 -4.11
C GLN A 75 5.35 -4.31 -4.33
N VAL A 76 5.22 -3.55 -3.25
CA VAL A 76 4.88 -2.13 -3.30
C VAL A 76 6.15 -1.33 -3.57
N PRO A 77 6.19 -0.47 -4.59
CA PRO A 77 7.40 0.27 -4.93
C PRO A 77 7.75 1.32 -3.86
N ASN A 78 9.05 1.55 -3.68
CA ASN A 78 9.54 2.66 -2.87
C ASN A 78 9.27 4.00 -3.56
N MET A 79 9.02 4.98 -2.72
CA MET A 79 9.03 6.39 -3.07
C MET A 79 10.30 7.04 -2.49
N ASP A 80 11.03 7.81 -3.28
CA ASP A 80 12.12 8.62 -2.76
C ASP A 80 11.58 9.83 -1.97
N MET A 81 12.42 10.45 -1.14
CA MET A 81 11.98 11.51 -0.23
C MET A 81 11.43 12.74 -0.96
N ARG A 82 12.01 13.09 -2.13
CA ARG A 82 11.53 14.22 -2.93
C ARG A 82 10.19 13.91 -3.58
N ALA A 83 10.03 12.71 -4.12
CA ALA A 83 8.76 12.26 -4.69
C ALA A 83 7.66 12.21 -3.63
N ALA A 84 7.97 11.71 -2.43
CA ALA A 84 7.05 11.70 -1.30
C ALA A 84 6.64 13.11 -0.88
N TYR A 85 7.58 14.03 -0.75
CA TYR A 85 7.30 15.43 -0.42
C TYR A 85 6.39 16.08 -1.46
N LYS A 86 6.72 15.93 -2.75
CA LYS A 86 5.88 16.47 -3.84
C LYS A 86 4.49 15.85 -3.86
N ALA A 87 4.39 14.56 -3.63
CA ALA A 87 3.10 13.88 -3.56
C ALA A 87 2.21 14.44 -2.43
N MET A 88 2.79 14.77 -1.27
CA MET A 88 2.06 15.31 -0.12
C MET A 88 1.66 16.79 -0.27
N PHE A 89 2.55 17.64 -0.80
CA PHE A 89 2.43 19.09 -0.65
C PHE A 89 2.23 19.87 -1.96
N PHE A 90 2.68 19.35 -3.11
CA PHE A 90 2.45 20.02 -4.38
C PHE A 90 1.15 19.59 -5.02
N GLU A 91 0.36 20.56 -5.48
CA GLU A 91 -0.89 20.28 -6.19
C GLU A 91 -0.62 19.45 -7.46
N ASP A 92 -1.50 18.50 -7.69
CA ASP A 92 -1.44 17.69 -8.89
C ASP A 92 -1.84 18.52 -10.12
N THR A 93 -1.18 18.29 -11.23
CA THR A 93 -1.54 18.95 -12.49
C THR A 93 -2.95 18.55 -12.93
N PRO A 94 -3.67 19.42 -13.67
CA PRO A 94 -4.99 19.06 -14.20
C PRO A 94 -5.00 17.73 -14.97
N GLN A 95 -3.95 17.48 -15.75
CA GLN A 95 -3.78 16.23 -16.50
C GLN A 95 -3.69 15.01 -15.59
N LYS A 96 -2.95 15.12 -14.47
CA LYS A 96 -2.83 14.04 -13.50
C LYS A 96 -4.16 13.75 -12.82
N LYS A 97 -4.89 14.79 -12.38
CA LYS A 97 -6.23 14.65 -11.79
C LYS A 97 -7.21 13.96 -12.75
N THR A 98 -7.22 14.38 -14.02
CA THR A 98 -8.06 13.75 -15.06
C THR A 98 -7.68 12.28 -15.25
N SER A 99 -6.40 11.97 -15.37
CA SER A 99 -5.90 10.60 -15.53
C SER A 99 -6.27 9.70 -14.34
N GLU A 100 -6.21 10.21 -13.11
CA GLU A 100 -6.64 9.47 -11.92
C GLU A 100 -8.16 9.23 -11.91
N ALA A 101 -8.96 10.24 -12.23
CA ALA A 101 -10.40 10.10 -12.34
C ALA A 101 -10.81 9.06 -13.41
N GLU A 102 -10.15 9.06 -14.57
CA GLU A 102 -10.36 8.05 -15.60
C GLU A 102 -9.93 6.65 -15.16
N ARG A 103 -8.87 6.55 -14.37
CA ARG A 103 -8.43 5.29 -13.78
C ARG A 103 -9.49 4.72 -12.84
N PHE A 104 -10.05 5.54 -11.94
CA PHE A 104 -11.13 5.12 -11.04
C PHE A 104 -12.37 4.68 -11.81
N LYS A 105 -12.79 5.43 -12.83
CA LYS A 105 -13.92 5.04 -13.69
C LYS A 105 -13.69 3.70 -14.39
N ARG A 106 -12.48 3.47 -14.91
CA ARG A 106 -12.16 2.18 -15.55
C ARG A 106 -12.14 1.04 -14.54
N GLN A 107 -11.61 1.24 -13.34
CA GLN A 107 -11.60 0.21 -12.31
C GLN A 107 -13.01 -0.18 -11.89
N ASN A 108 -13.91 0.78 -11.68
CA ASN A 108 -15.30 0.53 -11.36
C ASN A 108 -16.01 -0.22 -12.51
N SER A 109 -15.82 0.22 -13.75
CA SER A 109 -16.40 -0.44 -14.93
C SER A 109 -15.96 -1.91 -15.09
N ILE A 110 -14.70 -2.22 -14.81
CA ILE A 110 -14.18 -3.60 -14.84
C ILE A 110 -14.86 -4.44 -13.75
N LEU A 111 -14.99 -3.90 -12.54
CA LEU A 111 -15.65 -4.60 -11.44
C LEU A 111 -17.12 -4.88 -11.74
N ASP A 112 -17.83 -3.91 -12.31
CA ASP A 112 -19.22 -4.09 -12.73
C ASP A 112 -19.37 -5.27 -13.72
N VAL A 113 -18.52 -5.32 -14.75
CA VAL A 113 -18.53 -6.41 -15.75
C VAL A 113 -18.22 -7.76 -15.11
N VAL A 114 -17.22 -7.80 -14.24
CA VAL A 114 -16.84 -9.02 -13.52
C VAL A 114 -17.97 -9.50 -12.62
N MET A 115 -18.64 -8.59 -11.90
CA MET A 115 -19.79 -8.91 -11.06
C MET A 115 -20.97 -9.44 -11.86
N GLU A 116 -21.26 -8.86 -13.02
CA GLU A 116 -22.34 -9.31 -13.91
C GLU A 116 -22.08 -10.72 -14.44
N GLN A 117 -20.87 -10.97 -14.94
CA GLN A 117 -20.46 -12.30 -15.41
C GLN A 117 -20.53 -13.35 -14.31
N ALA A 118 -20.06 -13.02 -13.11
CA ALA A 118 -20.06 -13.92 -11.97
C ALA A 118 -21.50 -14.22 -11.48
N LYS A 119 -22.41 -13.24 -11.50
CA LYS A 119 -23.84 -13.47 -11.20
C LYS A 119 -24.49 -14.40 -12.21
N SER A 120 -24.18 -14.24 -13.50
CA SER A 120 -24.67 -15.13 -14.56
C SER A 120 -24.21 -16.58 -14.35
N LEU A 121 -22.98 -16.77 -13.89
CA LEU A 121 -22.42 -18.09 -13.61
C LEU A 121 -23.06 -18.77 -12.38
N ASN A 122 -23.47 -18.00 -11.39
CA ASN A 122 -23.99 -18.53 -10.12
C ASN A 122 -25.18 -19.46 -10.28
N GLY A 123 -26.07 -19.17 -11.25
CA GLY A 123 -27.24 -20.02 -11.57
C GLY A 123 -26.90 -21.37 -12.17
N GLN A 124 -25.66 -21.59 -12.62
CA GLN A 124 -25.21 -22.81 -13.28
C GLN A 124 -24.35 -23.71 -12.37
N LEU A 125 -24.04 -23.24 -11.17
CA LEU A 125 -23.10 -23.88 -10.25
C LEU A 125 -23.82 -24.73 -9.21
N GLY A 126 -23.13 -25.78 -8.72
CA GLY A 126 -23.54 -26.56 -7.55
C GLY A 126 -23.32 -25.77 -6.24
N LYS A 127 -24.01 -26.19 -5.16
CA LYS A 127 -24.02 -25.48 -3.86
C LYS A 127 -22.63 -25.16 -3.29
N ASN A 128 -21.65 -26.04 -3.46
CA ASN A 128 -20.29 -25.78 -2.96
C ASN A 128 -19.57 -24.69 -3.75
N ASP A 129 -19.77 -24.66 -5.06
CA ASP A 129 -19.15 -23.64 -5.91
C ASP A 129 -19.88 -22.29 -5.81
N GLN A 130 -21.20 -22.31 -5.57
CA GLN A 130 -21.96 -21.10 -5.24
C GLN A 130 -21.41 -20.41 -4.00
N ARG A 131 -21.07 -21.16 -2.93
CA ARG A 131 -20.46 -20.59 -1.72
C ARG A 131 -19.10 -19.93 -2.00
N LYS A 132 -18.24 -20.57 -2.80
CA LYS A 132 -16.97 -19.96 -3.22
C LYS A 132 -17.17 -18.69 -4.04
N LEU A 133 -18.22 -18.69 -4.88
CA LEU A 133 -18.54 -17.51 -5.68
C LEU A 133 -19.09 -16.37 -4.79
N GLU A 134 -19.82 -16.66 -3.73
CA GLU A 134 -20.25 -15.67 -2.73
C GLU A 134 -19.04 -15.04 -2.00
N GLU A 135 -18.06 -15.84 -1.58
CA GLU A 135 -16.80 -15.34 -1.02
C GLU A 135 -16.06 -14.41 -2.00
N TYR A 136 -16.09 -14.76 -3.29
CA TYR A 136 -15.55 -13.91 -4.35
C TYR A 136 -16.33 -12.58 -4.48
N PHE A 137 -17.66 -12.60 -4.45
CA PHE A 137 -18.48 -11.39 -4.48
C PHE A 137 -18.17 -10.46 -3.30
N ASP A 138 -17.99 -10.99 -2.11
CA ASP A 138 -17.64 -10.20 -0.94
C ASP A 138 -16.25 -9.56 -1.07
N SER A 139 -15.32 -10.26 -1.70
CA SER A 139 -14.00 -9.73 -2.02
C SER A 139 -14.08 -8.59 -3.04
N VAL A 140 -14.87 -8.72 -4.08
CA VAL A 140 -15.09 -7.67 -5.09
C VAL A 140 -15.77 -6.45 -4.45
N ARG A 141 -16.81 -6.63 -3.65
CA ARG A 141 -17.47 -5.53 -2.92
C ARG A 141 -16.53 -4.79 -1.97
N THR A 142 -15.62 -5.53 -1.35
CA THR A 142 -14.60 -4.92 -0.49
C THR A 142 -13.64 -4.06 -1.30
N LEU A 143 -13.27 -4.52 -2.50
CA LEU A 143 -12.43 -3.76 -3.42
C LEU A 143 -13.14 -2.51 -3.95
N GLU A 144 -14.41 -2.60 -4.34
CA GLU A 144 -15.23 -1.45 -4.74
C GLU A 144 -15.28 -0.37 -3.65
N LYS A 145 -15.52 -0.79 -2.40
CA LYS A 145 -15.51 0.14 -1.26
C LYS A 145 -14.17 0.84 -1.10
N LYS A 146 -13.06 0.11 -1.23
CA LYS A 146 -11.70 0.69 -1.13
C LYS A 146 -11.44 1.70 -2.26
N ILE A 147 -11.83 1.39 -3.48
CA ILE A 147 -11.70 2.30 -4.63
C ILE A 147 -12.53 3.57 -4.38
N GLY A 148 -13.81 3.43 -4.01
CA GLY A 148 -14.70 4.56 -3.73
C GLY A 148 -14.22 5.44 -2.57
N GLN A 149 -13.53 4.88 -1.58
CA GLN A 149 -12.94 5.65 -0.49
C GLN A 149 -11.73 6.50 -0.93
N GLN A 150 -10.99 6.08 -1.95
CA GLN A 150 -9.83 6.80 -2.47
C GLN A 150 -10.19 7.80 -3.57
N GLU A 151 -11.30 7.62 -4.25
CA GLU A 151 -11.77 8.48 -5.35
C GLU A 151 -11.83 9.99 -5.01
N PRO A 152 -12.32 10.43 -3.84
CA PRO A 152 -12.40 11.86 -3.53
C PRO A 152 -11.06 12.51 -3.18
N TRP A 153 -9.98 11.76 -2.92
CA TRP A 153 -8.71 12.33 -2.48
C TRP A 153 -8.00 13.22 -3.51
N PRO A 154 -8.01 12.93 -4.83
CA PRO A 154 -7.43 13.82 -5.84
C PRO A 154 -8.03 15.22 -5.87
N GLU A 155 -9.31 15.37 -5.52
CA GLU A 155 -10.01 16.65 -5.49
C GLU A 155 -9.82 17.43 -4.18
N ARG A 156 -9.37 16.78 -3.11
CA ARG A 156 -9.11 17.44 -1.83
C ARG A 156 -7.83 18.25 -1.89
N PRO A 157 -7.81 19.48 -1.34
CA PRO A 157 -6.58 20.26 -1.27
C PRO A 157 -5.51 19.53 -0.46
N LYS A 158 -4.28 19.68 -0.88
CA LYS A 158 -3.13 19.12 -0.16
C LYS A 158 -2.79 20.00 1.04
N PRO A 159 -2.24 19.42 2.13
CA PRO A 159 -1.79 20.19 3.28
C PRO A 159 -0.69 21.17 2.86
N LYS A 160 -0.58 22.29 3.56
CA LYS A 160 0.51 23.25 3.38
C LYS A 160 1.59 22.99 4.42
N THR A 161 2.83 23.27 4.07
CA THR A 161 3.97 23.21 4.98
C THR A 161 4.94 24.34 4.71
N ASP A 162 5.56 24.86 5.75
CA ASP A 162 6.66 25.84 5.66
C ASP A 162 8.03 25.15 5.61
N VAL A 163 8.07 23.84 5.80
CA VAL A 163 9.30 23.03 5.69
C VAL A 163 9.70 22.94 4.22
N PRO A 164 10.92 23.32 3.85
CA PRO A 164 11.36 23.26 2.45
C PRO A 164 11.47 21.82 1.92
N GLU A 165 11.38 21.66 0.61
CA GLU A 165 11.61 20.37 -0.05
C GLU A 165 12.98 19.80 0.37
N PRO A 166 13.04 18.56 0.88
CA PRO A 166 14.29 17.97 1.32
C PRO A 166 15.25 17.81 0.14
N LYS A 167 16.51 18.12 0.40
CA LYS A 167 17.63 17.93 -0.52
C LYS A 167 18.51 16.80 0.00
N PRO A 168 18.10 15.54 -0.19
CA PRO A 168 18.92 14.43 0.28
C PRO A 168 20.28 14.48 -0.41
N GLY A 169 21.33 14.52 0.37
CA GLY A 169 22.70 14.46 -0.12
C GLY A 169 23.06 13.05 -0.59
N ASN A 170 24.34 12.88 -0.95
CA ASN A 170 24.85 11.59 -1.40
C ASN A 170 25.25 10.66 -0.24
N ARG A 171 25.33 11.19 0.99
CA ARG A 171 25.71 10.43 2.17
C ARG A 171 24.48 9.76 2.79
N THR A 172 24.62 8.54 3.24
CA THR A 172 23.55 7.77 3.89
C THR A 172 22.93 8.51 5.06
N GLU A 173 23.75 9.21 5.87
CA GLU A 173 23.26 9.99 7.02
C GLU A 173 22.32 11.14 6.60
N GLU A 174 22.65 11.86 5.52
CA GLU A 174 21.83 12.95 4.99
C GLU A 174 20.51 12.43 4.43
N GLN A 175 20.56 11.28 3.77
CA GLN A 175 19.37 10.61 3.24
C GLN A 175 18.46 10.10 4.36
N LEU A 176 19.02 9.56 5.45
CA LEU A 176 18.26 9.14 6.62
C LEU A 176 17.60 10.33 7.34
N LYS A 177 18.29 11.46 7.48
CA LYS A 177 17.70 12.69 8.02
C LYS A 177 16.50 13.14 7.20
N ALA A 178 16.67 13.23 5.86
CA ALA A 178 15.58 13.59 4.97
C ALA A 178 14.39 12.61 5.06
N MET A 179 14.66 11.32 5.21
CA MET A 179 13.62 10.32 5.39
C MET A 179 12.85 10.51 6.70
N ILE A 180 13.54 10.78 7.82
CA ILE A 180 12.91 11.06 9.12
C ILE A 180 12.04 12.32 9.05
N GLU A 181 12.52 13.37 8.37
CA GLU A 181 11.75 14.61 8.16
C GLU A 181 10.46 14.34 7.36
N ILE A 182 10.54 13.55 6.30
CA ILE A 182 9.34 13.15 5.51
C ILE A 182 8.37 12.32 6.35
N ILE A 183 8.86 11.38 7.14
CA ILE A 183 8.03 10.58 8.06
C ILE A 183 7.30 11.50 9.05
N ALA A 184 8.02 12.42 9.68
CA ALA A 184 7.44 13.37 10.61
C ALA A 184 6.34 14.23 9.96
N LEU A 185 6.60 14.77 8.77
CA LEU A 185 5.64 15.56 8.01
C LEU A 185 4.40 14.74 7.61
N ALA A 186 4.59 13.50 7.16
CA ALA A 186 3.49 12.61 6.77
C ALA A 186 2.55 12.29 7.95
N ILE A 187 3.12 12.09 9.15
CA ILE A 187 2.36 11.86 10.38
C ILE A 187 1.67 13.15 10.85
N GLN A 188 2.38 14.29 10.89
CA GLN A 188 1.83 15.57 11.33
C GLN A 188 0.64 16.04 10.47
N THR A 189 0.68 15.76 9.18
CA THR A 189 -0.38 16.13 8.23
C THR A 189 -1.45 15.06 8.04
N ASP A 190 -1.35 13.95 8.75
CA ASP A 190 -2.19 12.75 8.58
C ASP A 190 -2.31 12.32 7.10
N SER A 191 -1.22 12.51 6.35
CA SER A 191 -1.17 12.14 4.93
C SER A 191 -1.18 10.64 4.75
N THR A 192 -0.60 9.90 5.67
CA THR A 192 -0.65 8.43 5.79
C THR A 192 -0.37 8.00 7.23
N ARG A 193 -0.84 6.79 7.58
CA ARG A 193 -0.63 6.16 8.90
C ARG A 193 0.20 4.88 8.83
N ALA A 194 0.64 4.49 7.63
CA ALA A 194 1.46 3.30 7.39
C ALA A 194 2.68 3.67 6.55
N ILE A 195 3.85 3.71 7.19
CA ILE A 195 5.10 4.16 6.55
C ILE A 195 6.21 3.13 6.81
N PRO A 196 6.30 2.08 6.00
CA PRO A 196 7.48 1.23 6.01
C PRO A 196 8.66 1.97 5.39
N CYS A 197 9.84 1.82 5.97
CA CYS A 197 11.04 2.49 5.49
C CYS A 197 12.26 1.58 5.53
N THR A 198 13.15 1.76 4.56
CA THR A 198 14.42 1.05 4.45
C THR A 198 15.57 2.03 4.29
N SER A 199 16.67 1.79 4.99
CA SER A 199 17.90 2.57 4.87
C SER A 199 18.89 2.03 3.85
N GLY A 200 18.61 0.91 3.22
CA GLY A 200 19.48 0.25 2.23
C GLY A 200 19.99 -1.07 2.69
#